data_168cac3298bc0a2abea5d785a9d76e9d
#
_entry.id   168cac3298bc0a2abea5d785a9d76e9d
#
_cell.length_a   1.000
_cell.length_b   1.000
_cell.length_c   1.000
_cell.angle_alpha   90.00
_cell.angle_beta   90.00
_cell.angle_gamma   90.00
#
_symmetry.space_group_name_H-M   'P 1'
#
loop_
_entity.id
_entity.type
_entity.pdbx_description
1 polymer ?
#
loop_
_entity_poly.entity_id
_entity_poly.type
_entity_poly.pdbx_seq_one_letter_code
_entity_poly.pdbx_strand_id
1 'polypeptide(L)'
;MGAMERGTNRPATIAVAILAAVAAACGGSGDATGGVTVTPGPPILAGNPSRLCAIPPGAVAEDVSRPTTVVGTGTPASCTPEAFEAAVAAAGVVTFDCGPDPVTITLPREIKLVNDAGTGRNGDLVIDGGGKVTLSGGGKHRILYLNGCDQAQHWITDHCQDYPHPRLVVQNLTFADGAAGDVDRGGGAIYARSGQLKVVNSVFLGNRCATTGPDVGGGAIYAFQQAGPVYVANSTFGAPGRGNVGSNGGALGSIGVSWTVLNGIFSSNQAVGTGQNPARAGSPGGGSGGAIYNDGNTYTLTVCGSDVSGNAAHELAGAVFYVSNDLSGSVVVDRSRFSANPGLNVQDLPGFFVLAGSRTVTASTIE
;
A
#
# COMPACT_ATOMS: atom_id res chain seq x y z
N MET A 1 -63.66 1.36 38.59
CA MET A 1 -64.50 1.32 37.39
C MET A 1 -63.94 2.33 36.39
N GLY A 2 -63.39 1.87 35.28
CA GLY A 2 -62.77 2.67 34.25
C GLY A 2 -61.99 1.75 33.31
N ALA A 3 -62.60 1.31 32.23
CA ALA A 3 -61.98 0.41 31.27
C ALA A 3 -60.93 1.14 30.43
N MET A 4 -59.71 0.56 30.32
CA MET A 4 -58.68 0.96 29.37
C MET A 4 -58.86 0.20 28.06
N GLU A 5 -59.14 0.91 26.99
CA GLU A 5 -59.15 0.43 25.61
C GLU A 5 -57.72 0.15 25.14
N ARG A 6 -57.50 -1.05 24.59
CA ARG A 6 -56.22 -1.45 23.97
C ARG A 6 -56.25 -1.05 22.48
N GLY A 7 -55.41 -0.07 22.12
CA GLY A 7 -55.13 0.25 20.72
C GLY A 7 -54.20 -0.82 20.12
N THR A 8 -54.63 -1.51 19.08
CA THR A 8 -53.84 -2.47 18.30
C THR A 8 -53.00 -1.74 17.23
N ASN A 9 -51.71 -1.59 17.45
CA ASN A 9 -50.77 -1.16 16.40
C ASN A 9 -50.41 -2.36 15.52
N ARG A 10 -50.77 -2.33 14.27
CA ARG A 10 -50.32 -3.25 13.23
C ARG A 10 -48.95 -2.74 12.68
N PRO A 11 -47.93 -3.58 12.54
CA PRO A 11 -46.72 -3.19 11.84
C PRO A 11 -46.94 -3.17 10.32
N ALA A 12 -46.47 -2.13 9.66
CA ALA A 12 -46.43 -2.03 8.21
C ALA A 12 -45.33 -2.92 7.64
N THR A 13 -45.72 -3.87 6.82
CA THR A 13 -44.81 -4.76 6.10
C THR A 13 -44.31 -4.03 4.87
N ILE A 14 -43.04 -3.66 4.83
CA ILE A 14 -42.36 -3.19 3.63
C ILE A 14 -41.96 -4.39 2.77
N ALA A 15 -42.62 -4.54 1.64
CA ALA A 15 -42.29 -5.54 0.64
C ALA A 15 -41.06 -5.06 -0.16
N VAL A 16 -39.91 -5.77 -0.02
CA VAL A 16 -38.77 -5.60 -0.87
C VAL A 16 -38.97 -6.46 -2.11
N ALA A 17 -39.11 -5.83 -3.28
CA ALA A 17 -39.20 -6.51 -4.54
C ALA A 17 -37.79 -6.95 -4.98
N ILE A 18 -37.54 -8.25 -4.99
CA ILE A 18 -36.34 -8.85 -5.57
C ILE A 18 -36.61 -9.05 -7.06
N LEU A 19 -35.92 -8.27 -7.92
CA LEU A 19 -35.90 -8.52 -9.35
C LEU A 19 -34.99 -9.73 -9.64
N ALA A 20 -35.58 -10.85 -9.96
CA ALA A 20 -34.87 -11.99 -10.50
C ALA A 20 -34.66 -11.78 -12.00
N ALA A 21 -33.39 -11.66 -12.44
CA ALA A 21 -33.04 -11.69 -13.85
C ALA A 21 -33.10 -13.14 -14.36
N VAL A 22 -34.00 -13.42 -15.27
CA VAL A 22 -34.11 -14.70 -15.97
C VAL A 22 -33.05 -14.71 -17.09
N ALA A 23 -32.07 -15.60 -16.99
CA ALA A 23 -31.17 -15.89 -18.09
C ALA A 23 -31.86 -16.79 -19.09
N ALA A 24 -32.17 -16.26 -20.27
CA ALA A 24 -32.62 -17.04 -21.42
C ALA A 24 -31.38 -17.65 -22.13
N ALA A 25 -31.28 -18.97 -22.11
CA ALA A 25 -30.33 -19.71 -22.93
C ALA A 25 -30.89 -19.80 -24.35
N CYS A 26 -30.23 -19.17 -25.31
CA CYS A 26 -30.37 -19.48 -26.75
C CYS A 26 -29.10 -20.15 -27.22
N GLY A 27 -29.17 -21.42 -27.57
CA GLY A 27 -28.15 -22.13 -28.32
C GLY A 27 -28.08 -21.60 -29.74
N GLY A 28 -26.88 -21.26 -30.18
CA GLY A 28 -26.54 -20.90 -31.53
C GLY A 28 -25.09 -21.24 -31.76
N SER A 29 -24.84 -22.31 -32.50
CA SER A 29 -23.52 -22.64 -33.04
C SER A 29 -23.15 -21.63 -34.12
N GLY A 30 -22.13 -20.84 -33.86
CA GLY A 30 -21.54 -19.92 -34.83
C GLY A 30 -20.13 -19.59 -34.39
N ASP A 31 -19.13 -20.13 -35.07
CA ASP A 31 -17.74 -19.70 -34.98
C ASP A 31 -17.63 -18.21 -35.27
N ALA A 32 -17.37 -17.44 -34.21
CA ALA A 32 -16.91 -16.09 -34.35
C ALA A 32 -15.75 -15.92 -33.39
N THR A 33 -14.53 -16.07 -33.89
CA THR A 33 -13.29 -15.62 -33.26
C THR A 33 -13.27 -14.08 -33.20
N GLY A 34 -14.16 -13.51 -32.41
CA GLY A 34 -14.14 -12.12 -32.05
C GLY A 34 -13.16 -11.95 -30.85
N GLY A 35 -11.89 -11.79 -31.16
CA GLY A 35 -10.93 -11.36 -30.17
C GLY A 35 -11.37 -10.01 -29.62
N VAL A 36 -11.80 -9.96 -28.37
CA VAL A 36 -11.97 -8.71 -27.64
C VAL A 36 -10.57 -8.14 -27.44
N THR A 37 -10.17 -7.25 -28.35
CA THR A 37 -8.99 -6.42 -28.17
C THR A 37 -9.30 -5.45 -27.02
N VAL A 38 -8.92 -5.83 -25.81
CA VAL A 38 -8.89 -4.90 -24.68
C VAL A 38 -7.79 -3.91 -25.01
N THR A 39 -8.18 -2.73 -25.47
CA THR A 39 -7.23 -1.62 -25.62
C THR A 39 -6.66 -1.34 -24.22
N PRO A 40 -5.34 -1.45 -24.02
CA PRO A 40 -4.75 -1.08 -22.73
C PRO A 40 -5.14 0.35 -22.42
N GLY A 41 -5.68 0.61 -21.23
CA GLY A 41 -5.91 1.98 -20.77
C GLY A 41 -4.60 2.77 -20.78
N PRO A 42 -4.67 4.12 -20.73
CA PRO A 42 -3.47 4.93 -20.67
C PRO A 42 -2.60 4.49 -19.49
N PRO A 43 -1.26 4.54 -19.65
CA PRO A 43 -0.35 4.13 -18.58
C PRO A 43 -0.60 4.98 -17.32
N ILE A 44 -0.67 4.31 -16.17
CA ILE A 44 -0.82 4.99 -14.89
C ILE A 44 0.50 5.69 -14.54
N LEU A 45 0.44 7.00 -14.41
CA LEU A 45 1.62 7.79 -14.07
C LEU A 45 2.05 7.57 -12.61
N ALA A 46 3.34 7.56 -12.38
CA ALA A 46 3.90 7.58 -11.04
C ALA A 46 3.87 9.00 -10.47
N GLY A 47 3.10 9.16 -9.38
CA GLY A 47 2.99 10.39 -8.62
C GLY A 47 2.17 11.51 -9.26
N ASN A 48 1.96 12.56 -8.48
CA ASN A 48 1.23 13.76 -8.89
C ASN A 48 2.08 14.57 -9.89
N PRO A 49 1.62 14.75 -11.14
CA PRO A 49 2.37 15.45 -12.18
C PRO A 49 2.60 16.95 -11.85
N SER A 50 1.79 17.52 -10.95
CA SER A 50 1.97 18.91 -10.51
C SER A 50 3.27 19.15 -9.72
N ARG A 51 3.79 18.11 -9.07
CA ARG A 51 5.08 18.10 -8.34
C ARG A 51 5.31 19.35 -7.48
N LEU A 52 4.33 19.69 -6.66
CA LEU A 52 4.31 20.93 -5.88
C LEU A 52 5.37 21.00 -4.78
N CYS A 53 5.90 19.85 -4.37
CA CYS A 53 6.88 19.75 -3.30
C CYS A 53 8.24 19.31 -3.83
N ALA A 54 9.29 20.02 -3.42
CA ALA A 54 10.67 19.65 -3.73
C ALA A 54 11.03 18.31 -3.06
N ILE A 55 11.78 17.47 -3.76
CA ILE A 55 12.25 16.20 -3.25
C ILE A 55 13.59 16.44 -2.53
N PRO A 56 13.68 16.18 -1.22
CA PRO A 56 14.94 16.33 -0.49
C PRO A 56 15.95 15.25 -0.90
N PRO A 57 17.26 15.48 -0.67
CA PRO A 57 18.31 14.54 -1.08
C PRO A 57 18.09 13.09 -0.62
N GLY A 58 17.53 12.87 0.57
CA GLY A 58 17.23 11.53 1.07
C GLY A 58 16.09 10.80 0.35
N ALA A 59 15.26 11.51 -0.43
CA ALA A 59 14.10 10.98 -1.12
C ALA A 59 14.24 10.94 -2.65
N VAL A 60 15.38 11.33 -3.22
CA VAL A 60 15.65 11.22 -4.66
C VAL A 60 15.93 9.77 -5.05
N ALA A 61 15.75 9.45 -6.34
CA ALA A 61 16.13 8.16 -6.89
C ALA A 61 17.66 7.95 -6.75
N GLU A 62 18.05 6.70 -6.54
CA GLU A 62 19.47 6.31 -6.50
C GLU A 62 20.06 6.28 -7.91
N ASP A 63 21.38 6.52 -8.00
CA ASP A 63 22.14 6.33 -9.23
C ASP A 63 22.28 4.84 -9.52
N VAL A 64 21.79 4.41 -10.67
CA VAL A 64 21.84 3.03 -11.15
C VAL A 64 22.72 2.84 -12.37
N SER A 65 23.57 3.81 -12.69
CA SER A 65 24.50 3.78 -13.85
C SER A 65 25.52 2.64 -13.77
N ARG A 66 25.72 2.06 -12.58
CA ARG A 66 26.63 0.94 -12.34
C ARG A 66 25.91 -0.17 -11.59
N PRO A 67 25.04 -0.94 -12.26
CA PRO A 67 24.29 -2.00 -11.60
C PRO A 67 25.24 -3.12 -11.13
N THR A 68 24.90 -3.69 -9.97
CA THR A 68 25.54 -4.92 -9.49
C THR A 68 25.06 -6.12 -10.30
N THR A 69 23.76 -6.13 -10.62
CA THR A 69 23.12 -7.22 -11.36
C THR A 69 22.13 -6.63 -12.36
N VAL A 70 22.11 -7.18 -13.57
CA VAL A 70 21.10 -6.90 -14.59
C VAL A 70 20.24 -8.16 -14.77
N VAL A 71 18.95 -8.04 -14.54
CA VAL A 71 17.97 -9.11 -14.77
C VAL A 71 17.56 -9.10 -16.24
N GLY A 72 17.80 -10.20 -16.94
CA GLY A 72 17.50 -10.33 -18.36
C GLY A 72 18.68 -10.05 -19.29
N THR A 73 18.46 -10.29 -20.59
CA THR A 73 19.47 -10.18 -21.65
C THR A 73 18.87 -9.61 -22.94
N GLY A 74 18.01 -8.58 -22.83
CA GLY A 74 17.42 -7.87 -23.96
C GLY A 74 16.11 -8.44 -24.49
N THR A 75 15.52 -9.45 -23.83
CA THR A 75 14.23 -10.01 -24.24
C THR A 75 13.28 -10.20 -23.04
N PRO A 76 11.94 -10.10 -23.21
CA PRO A 76 10.99 -10.36 -22.13
C PRO A 76 11.14 -11.76 -21.51
N ALA A 77 11.43 -12.77 -22.32
CA ALA A 77 11.57 -14.15 -21.86
C ALA A 77 12.80 -14.38 -20.95
N SER A 78 13.79 -13.50 -21.03
CA SER A 78 15.00 -13.59 -20.19
C SER A 78 14.80 -12.98 -18.79
N CYS A 79 13.74 -12.21 -18.58
CA CYS A 79 13.38 -11.61 -17.29
C CYS A 79 12.50 -12.57 -16.48
N THR A 80 13.13 -13.59 -15.93
CA THR A 80 12.40 -14.63 -15.16
C THR A 80 12.32 -14.31 -13.68
N PRO A 81 11.35 -14.89 -12.95
CA PRO A 81 11.28 -14.79 -11.48
C PRO A 81 12.57 -15.28 -10.79
N GLU A 82 13.16 -16.35 -11.28
CA GLU A 82 14.39 -16.94 -10.73
C GLU A 82 15.59 -16.00 -10.90
N ALA A 83 15.71 -15.34 -12.07
CA ALA A 83 16.77 -14.36 -12.30
C ALA A 83 16.60 -13.14 -11.38
N PHE A 84 15.36 -12.69 -11.15
CA PHE A 84 15.06 -11.61 -10.21
C PHE A 84 15.37 -12.02 -8.76
N GLU A 85 14.95 -13.21 -8.33
CA GLU A 85 15.25 -13.71 -6.98
C GLU A 85 16.76 -13.81 -6.73
N ALA A 86 17.51 -14.32 -7.69
CA ALA A 86 18.98 -14.39 -7.60
C ALA A 86 19.61 -12.99 -7.50
N ALA A 87 19.07 -12.01 -8.24
CA ALA A 87 19.53 -10.63 -8.17
C ALA A 87 19.25 -10.00 -6.79
N VAL A 88 18.08 -10.24 -6.20
CA VAL A 88 17.75 -9.78 -4.84
C VAL A 88 18.68 -10.43 -3.80
N ALA A 89 18.96 -11.71 -3.92
CA ALA A 89 19.88 -12.42 -3.03
C ALA A 89 21.32 -11.91 -3.13
N ALA A 90 21.74 -11.41 -4.29
CA ALA A 90 23.05 -10.81 -4.48
C ALA A 90 23.19 -9.40 -3.89
N ALA A 91 22.09 -8.76 -3.52
CA ALA A 91 22.02 -7.38 -3.03
C ALA A 91 22.68 -6.34 -3.98
N GLY A 92 22.77 -5.09 -3.53
CA GLY A 92 23.33 -3.99 -4.32
C GLY A 92 22.33 -3.38 -5.31
N VAL A 93 22.77 -2.96 -6.49
CA VAL A 93 21.95 -2.28 -7.49
C VAL A 93 21.48 -3.26 -8.55
N VAL A 94 20.15 -3.43 -8.64
CA VAL A 94 19.48 -4.33 -9.59
C VAL A 94 18.74 -3.51 -10.63
N THR A 95 19.03 -3.76 -11.90
CA THR A 95 18.33 -3.19 -13.07
C THR A 95 17.81 -4.31 -13.96
N PHE A 96 17.07 -3.98 -15.02
CA PHE A 96 16.46 -4.95 -15.92
C PHE A 96 16.80 -4.64 -17.37
N ASP A 97 17.09 -5.70 -18.13
CA ASP A 97 17.20 -5.67 -19.59
C ASP A 97 16.23 -6.69 -20.20
N CYS A 98 14.95 -6.31 -20.22
CA CYS A 98 13.85 -7.16 -20.70
C CYS A 98 13.38 -6.80 -22.12
N GLY A 99 14.13 -5.94 -22.81
CA GLY A 99 13.74 -5.42 -24.11
C GLY A 99 13.02 -4.06 -24.05
N PRO A 100 12.53 -3.58 -25.20
CA PRO A 100 12.00 -2.22 -25.30
C PRO A 100 10.61 -2.05 -24.68
N ASP A 101 9.81 -3.13 -24.63
CA ASP A 101 8.41 -3.09 -24.22
C ASP A 101 8.23 -3.32 -22.71
N PRO A 102 7.10 -2.88 -22.13
CA PRO A 102 6.77 -3.21 -20.74
C PRO A 102 6.65 -4.71 -20.51
N VAL A 103 7.18 -5.19 -19.38
CA VAL A 103 7.15 -6.60 -18.99
C VAL A 103 6.56 -6.78 -17.60
N THR A 104 5.82 -7.88 -17.41
CA THR A 104 5.35 -8.32 -16.09
C THR A 104 6.07 -9.60 -15.69
N ILE A 105 6.75 -9.56 -14.55
CA ILE A 105 7.36 -10.73 -13.90
C ILE A 105 6.41 -11.17 -12.79
N THR A 106 5.70 -12.28 -13.01
CA THR A 106 4.81 -12.85 -11.99
C THR A 106 5.59 -13.80 -11.11
N LEU A 107 5.64 -13.49 -9.81
CA LEU A 107 6.43 -14.23 -8.84
C LEU A 107 5.69 -15.49 -8.37
N PRO A 108 6.33 -16.65 -8.33
CA PRO A 108 5.74 -17.90 -7.84
C PRO A 108 5.69 -17.96 -6.30
N ARG A 109 6.41 -17.09 -5.62
CA ARG A 109 6.49 -16.96 -4.16
C ARG A 109 6.92 -15.56 -3.75
N GLU A 110 6.81 -15.26 -2.47
CA GLU A 110 7.38 -14.08 -1.84
C GLU A 110 8.90 -14.06 -1.97
N ILE A 111 9.47 -12.92 -2.38
CA ILE A 111 10.93 -12.74 -2.45
C ILE A 111 11.40 -12.08 -1.16
N LYS A 112 12.27 -12.79 -0.43
CA LYS A 112 12.81 -12.35 0.86
C LYS A 112 14.18 -11.73 0.70
N LEU A 113 14.38 -10.58 1.34
CA LEU A 113 15.69 -9.98 1.47
C LEU A 113 16.47 -10.73 2.55
N VAL A 114 17.63 -11.25 2.18
CA VAL A 114 18.49 -12.05 3.04
C VAL A 114 19.73 -11.24 3.40
N ASN A 115 20.22 -11.37 4.63
CA ASN A 115 21.50 -10.80 5.01
C ASN A 115 22.64 -11.54 4.28
N ASP A 116 23.33 -10.82 3.45
CA ASP A 116 24.43 -11.35 2.65
C ASP A 116 25.77 -11.34 3.39
N ALA A 117 25.86 -11.91 4.56
CA ALA A 117 27.03 -11.88 5.43
C ALA A 117 28.42 -12.06 4.74
N GLY A 118 28.46 -12.30 3.44
CA GLY A 118 29.69 -12.47 2.66
C GLY A 118 30.01 -11.33 1.68
N THR A 119 29.07 -10.47 1.32
CA THR A 119 29.32 -9.43 0.29
C THR A 119 29.72 -8.08 0.86
N GLY A 120 29.52 -7.85 2.16
CA GLY A 120 29.79 -6.58 2.83
C GLY A 120 28.80 -5.46 2.50
N ARG A 121 27.67 -5.80 1.84
CA ARG A 121 26.62 -4.82 1.47
C ARG A 121 25.53 -4.68 2.52
N ASN A 122 25.56 -5.47 3.59
CA ASN A 122 24.52 -5.50 4.63
C ASN A 122 23.09 -5.75 4.07
N GLY A 123 22.98 -6.44 2.93
CA GLY A 123 21.72 -6.65 2.22
C GLY A 123 21.10 -5.39 1.64
N ASP A 124 21.81 -4.27 1.57
CA ASP A 124 21.32 -3.04 0.95
C ASP A 124 21.02 -3.27 -0.53
N LEU A 125 19.80 -2.89 -0.93
CA LEU A 125 19.24 -3.24 -2.23
C LEU A 125 18.54 -2.05 -2.88
N VAL A 126 18.92 -1.76 -4.11
CA VAL A 126 18.21 -0.83 -4.99
C VAL A 126 17.62 -1.62 -6.14
N ILE A 127 16.33 -1.53 -6.38
CA ILE A 127 15.65 -2.17 -7.52
C ILE A 127 15.08 -1.07 -8.42
N ASP A 128 15.59 -0.97 -9.64
CA ASP A 128 15.13 0.00 -10.63
C ASP A 128 14.51 -0.71 -11.83
N GLY A 129 13.20 -0.53 -12.03
CA GLY A 129 12.46 -1.14 -13.14
C GLY A 129 12.51 -0.35 -14.45
N GLY A 130 13.20 0.79 -14.49
CA GLY A 130 13.28 1.63 -15.69
C GLY A 130 11.93 2.15 -16.19
N GLY A 131 10.88 2.12 -15.36
CA GLY A 131 9.51 2.51 -15.72
C GLY A 131 8.77 1.49 -16.61
N LYS A 132 9.35 0.31 -16.83
CA LYS A 132 8.81 -0.71 -17.75
C LYS A 132 8.50 -2.05 -17.06
N VAL A 133 9.05 -2.28 -15.87
CA VAL A 133 8.90 -3.57 -15.18
C VAL A 133 7.74 -3.51 -14.20
N THR A 134 6.86 -4.50 -14.30
CA THR A 134 5.85 -4.83 -13.29
C THR A 134 6.27 -6.09 -12.55
N LEU A 135 6.40 -6.01 -11.22
CA LEU A 135 6.50 -7.16 -10.35
C LEU A 135 5.09 -7.51 -9.84
N SER A 136 4.65 -8.73 -10.11
CA SER A 136 3.31 -9.19 -9.75
C SER A 136 3.35 -10.35 -8.77
N GLY A 137 2.55 -10.27 -7.71
CA GLY A 137 2.30 -11.38 -6.79
C GLY A 137 1.27 -12.40 -7.31
N GLY A 138 0.71 -12.17 -8.52
CA GLY A 138 -0.30 -13.03 -9.14
C GLY A 138 -1.57 -13.20 -8.31
N GLY A 139 -1.84 -12.28 -7.38
CA GLY A 139 -2.94 -12.37 -6.42
C GLY A 139 -2.77 -13.44 -5.35
N LYS A 140 -1.58 -14.00 -5.18
CA LYS A 140 -1.30 -15.15 -4.31
C LYS A 140 -0.20 -14.91 -3.29
N HIS A 141 0.80 -14.12 -3.66
CA HIS A 141 2.01 -13.94 -2.86
C HIS A 141 2.29 -12.46 -2.62
N ARG A 142 2.82 -12.12 -1.44
CA ARG A 142 3.52 -10.85 -1.23
C ARG A 142 4.67 -10.77 -2.25
N ILE A 143 5.02 -9.56 -2.67
CA ILE A 143 6.08 -9.39 -3.66
C ILE A 143 7.44 -9.35 -2.97
N LEU A 144 7.63 -8.43 -2.02
CA LEU A 144 8.90 -8.28 -1.29
C LEU A 144 8.70 -8.36 0.22
N TYR A 145 9.59 -9.08 0.89
CA TYR A 145 9.63 -9.20 2.34
C TYR A 145 11.01 -8.79 2.86
N LEU A 146 11.03 -7.67 3.58
CA LEU A 146 12.16 -7.19 4.35
C LEU A 146 11.84 -7.30 5.83
N ASN A 147 12.60 -8.11 6.57
CA ASN A 147 12.44 -8.20 8.02
C ASN A 147 13.81 -8.37 8.68
N GLY A 148 14.41 -7.28 9.08
CA GLY A 148 15.70 -7.25 9.76
C GLY A 148 15.72 -7.95 11.14
N CYS A 149 14.55 -8.42 11.61
CA CYS A 149 14.42 -9.22 12.83
C CYS A 149 14.18 -10.71 12.55
N ASP A 150 14.16 -11.14 11.30
CA ASP A 150 13.94 -12.54 10.94
C ASP A 150 15.27 -13.30 10.87
N GLN A 151 15.52 -14.13 11.89
CA GLN A 151 16.73 -14.96 11.98
C GLN A 151 16.86 -15.96 10.81
N ALA A 152 15.74 -16.42 10.25
CA ALA A 152 15.76 -17.30 9.10
C ALA A 152 16.33 -16.64 7.84
N GLN A 153 16.39 -15.30 7.84
CA GLN A 153 17.03 -14.50 6.79
C GLN A 153 18.45 -14.03 7.22
N HIS A 154 19.03 -14.63 8.25
CA HIS A 154 20.35 -14.31 8.78
C HIS A 154 20.52 -12.89 9.34
N TRP A 155 19.43 -12.24 9.73
CA TRP A 155 19.46 -10.92 10.34
C TRP A 155 19.82 -10.99 11.81
N ILE A 156 20.38 -9.87 12.32
CA ILE A 156 20.73 -9.69 13.72
C ILE A 156 19.47 -9.57 14.56
N THR A 157 19.52 -10.06 15.80
CA THR A 157 18.35 -10.14 16.66
C THR A 157 18.32 -9.14 17.81
N ASP A 158 19.46 -8.75 18.33
CA ASP A 158 19.53 -7.76 19.39
C ASP A 158 19.23 -6.36 18.83
N HIS A 159 18.20 -5.71 19.37
CA HIS A 159 17.74 -4.40 18.88
C HIS A 159 17.51 -4.34 17.38
N CYS A 160 16.99 -5.40 16.81
CA CYS A 160 16.76 -5.51 15.37
C CYS A 160 15.88 -4.38 14.80
N GLN A 161 14.96 -3.82 15.61
CA GLN A 161 14.12 -2.69 15.22
C GLN A 161 14.90 -1.39 14.98
N ASP A 162 16.07 -1.26 15.58
CA ASP A 162 16.91 -0.05 15.47
C ASP A 162 18.03 -0.20 14.45
N TYR A 163 18.14 -1.38 13.84
CA TYR A 163 19.19 -1.67 12.89
C TYR A 163 18.93 -0.97 11.54
N PRO A 164 19.89 -0.17 11.01
CA PRO A 164 19.68 0.66 9.82
C PRO A 164 19.74 -0.09 8.49
N HIS A 165 19.98 -1.39 8.53
CA HIS A 165 20.06 -2.26 7.36
C HIS A 165 19.02 -3.38 7.43
N PRO A 166 18.58 -3.96 6.29
CA PRO A 166 18.92 -3.52 4.95
C PRO A 166 18.27 -2.19 4.58
N ARG A 167 18.86 -1.47 3.66
CA ARG A 167 18.20 -0.34 2.98
C ARG A 167 17.58 -0.87 1.70
N LEU A 168 16.26 -0.84 1.64
CA LEU A 168 15.52 -1.19 0.42
C LEU A 168 15.09 0.10 -0.29
N VAL A 169 15.55 0.26 -1.52
CA VAL A 169 15.06 1.30 -2.43
C VAL A 169 14.36 0.62 -3.60
N VAL A 170 13.12 0.99 -3.84
CA VAL A 170 12.38 0.58 -5.04
C VAL A 170 12.05 1.82 -5.86
N GLN A 171 12.42 1.80 -7.13
CA GLN A 171 12.22 2.96 -7.99
C GLN A 171 11.87 2.57 -9.42
N ASN A 172 11.06 3.43 -10.06
CA ASN A 172 10.63 3.27 -11.45
C ASN A 172 9.99 1.89 -11.72
N LEU A 173 9.19 1.37 -10.77
CA LEU A 173 8.59 0.04 -10.78
C LEU A 173 7.06 0.10 -10.66
N THR A 174 6.39 -0.91 -11.21
CA THR A 174 5.01 -1.22 -10.86
C THR A 174 4.95 -2.47 -9.99
N PHE A 175 4.24 -2.40 -8.86
CA PHE A 175 3.91 -3.52 -7.98
C PHE A 175 2.43 -3.84 -8.13
N ALA A 176 2.10 -5.01 -8.64
CA ALA A 176 0.72 -5.37 -8.94
C ALA A 176 0.30 -6.70 -8.31
N ASP A 177 -0.95 -6.73 -7.87
CA ASP A 177 -1.62 -7.96 -7.46
C ASP A 177 -0.83 -8.77 -6.42
N GLY A 178 -0.10 -8.08 -5.54
CA GLY A 178 0.55 -8.67 -4.37
C GLY A 178 -0.49 -9.08 -3.33
N ALA A 179 -0.26 -10.20 -2.63
CA ALA A 179 -1.16 -10.70 -1.61
C ALA A 179 -0.39 -11.21 -0.39
N ALA A 180 -0.55 -10.56 0.76
CA ALA A 180 -0.13 -11.09 2.04
C ALA A 180 -1.25 -11.95 2.64
N GLY A 181 -0.87 -13.11 3.20
CA GLY A 181 -1.82 -13.98 3.90
C GLY A 181 -2.24 -13.45 5.28
N ASP A 182 -3.08 -14.22 5.98
CA ASP A 182 -3.64 -13.84 7.27
C ASP A 182 -2.63 -13.92 8.44
N VAL A 183 -1.49 -14.55 8.23
CA VAL A 183 -0.48 -14.77 9.30
C VAL A 183 0.47 -13.60 9.49
N ASP A 184 0.50 -12.66 8.55
CA ASP A 184 1.40 -11.51 8.56
C ASP A 184 0.65 -10.20 8.76
N ARG A 185 1.32 -9.21 9.33
CA ARG A 185 0.72 -7.91 9.67
C ARG A 185 0.27 -7.07 8.48
N GLY A 186 0.69 -7.39 7.25
CA GLY A 186 0.24 -6.65 6.07
C GLY A 186 1.28 -6.54 4.96
N GLY A 187 1.12 -5.51 4.10
CA GLY A 187 2.00 -5.25 2.98
C GLY A 187 1.87 -6.27 1.86
N GLY A 188 0.81 -6.19 1.05
CA GLY A 188 0.63 -7.11 -0.08
C GLY A 188 1.73 -6.99 -1.13
N ALA A 189 2.23 -5.78 -1.38
CA ALA A 189 3.42 -5.60 -2.21
C ALA A 189 4.70 -5.69 -1.37
N ILE A 190 4.82 -4.89 -0.31
CA ILE A 190 6.04 -4.80 0.48
C ILE A 190 5.70 -4.86 1.98
N TYR A 191 6.30 -5.81 2.68
CA TYR A 191 6.44 -5.79 4.13
C TYR A 191 7.85 -5.32 4.47
N ALA A 192 7.97 -4.31 5.34
CA ALA A 192 9.27 -3.80 5.76
C ALA A 192 9.30 -3.64 7.29
N ARG A 193 10.12 -4.43 7.96
CA ARG A 193 10.37 -4.33 9.40
C ARG A 193 11.85 -4.09 9.63
N SER A 194 12.18 -3.09 10.47
CA SER A 194 13.57 -2.67 10.66
C SER A 194 14.19 -2.14 9.36
N GLY A 195 15.44 -1.80 9.34
CA GLY A 195 16.11 -1.27 8.16
C GLY A 195 15.55 0.10 7.73
N GLN A 196 15.63 0.37 6.44
CA GLN A 196 15.11 1.60 5.84
C GLN A 196 14.40 1.30 4.53
N LEU A 197 13.28 1.97 4.27
CA LEU A 197 12.54 1.85 3.02
C LEU A 197 12.46 3.19 2.30
N LYS A 198 12.73 3.19 1.00
CA LYS A 198 12.51 4.32 0.10
C LYS A 198 11.78 3.86 -1.17
N VAL A 199 10.76 4.62 -1.57
CA VAL A 199 9.92 4.36 -2.73
C VAL A 199 9.92 5.59 -3.62
N VAL A 200 10.34 5.47 -4.87
CA VAL A 200 10.46 6.60 -5.79
C VAL A 200 9.87 6.26 -7.16
N ASN A 201 9.09 7.16 -7.73
CA ASN A 201 8.52 7.04 -9.08
C ASN A 201 7.85 5.67 -9.33
N SER A 202 7.17 5.11 -8.35
CA SER A 202 6.64 3.74 -8.43
C SER A 202 5.11 3.70 -8.34
N VAL A 203 4.51 2.62 -8.83
CA VAL A 203 3.06 2.44 -8.93
C VAL A 203 2.65 1.16 -8.21
N PHE A 204 1.59 1.21 -7.38
CA PHE A 204 1.09 0.07 -6.59
C PHE A 204 -0.38 -0.17 -6.88
N LEU A 205 -0.73 -1.30 -7.50
CA LEU A 205 -2.07 -1.57 -8.02
C LEU A 205 -2.62 -2.91 -7.54
N GLY A 206 -3.79 -2.90 -6.93
CA GLY A 206 -4.52 -4.12 -6.60
C GLY A 206 -3.81 -5.02 -5.59
N ASN A 207 -2.88 -4.47 -4.81
CA ASN A 207 -2.22 -5.24 -3.75
C ASN A 207 -3.15 -5.36 -2.54
N ARG A 208 -3.07 -6.48 -1.83
CA ARG A 208 -3.93 -6.73 -0.68
C ARG A 208 -3.21 -7.45 0.45
N CYS A 209 -3.66 -7.20 1.66
CA CYS A 209 -3.30 -7.99 2.83
C CYS A 209 -4.57 -8.53 3.52
N ALA A 210 -4.42 -9.14 4.69
CA ALA A 210 -5.55 -9.60 5.49
C ALA A 210 -6.56 -8.48 5.72
N THR A 211 -7.83 -8.84 5.72
CA THR A 211 -8.97 -7.90 5.80
C THR A 211 -9.48 -7.69 7.21
N THR A 212 -8.83 -8.30 8.20
CA THR A 212 -9.21 -8.21 9.62
C THR A 212 -7.97 -8.02 10.49
N GLY A 213 -8.16 -7.45 11.66
CA GLY A 213 -7.13 -7.26 12.68
C GLY A 213 -6.82 -5.78 12.95
N PRO A 214 -6.65 -5.39 14.22
CA PRO A 214 -6.43 -4.00 14.60
C PRO A 214 -5.05 -3.48 14.15
N ASP A 215 -4.02 -4.34 14.16
CA ASP A 215 -2.63 -4.00 13.81
C ASP A 215 -2.20 -4.53 12.44
N VAL A 216 -3.16 -4.85 11.59
CA VAL A 216 -2.95 -5.37 10.24
C VAL A 216 -3.32 -4.30 9.23
N GLY A 217 -2.50 -4.09 8.19
CA GLY A 217 -2.82 -3.06 7.22
C GLY A 217 -1.80 -2.90 6.10
N GLY A 218 -1.88 -1.74 5.44
CA GLY A 218 -1.02 -1.46 4.30
C GLY A 218 -1.25 -2.45 3.16
N GLY A 219 -2.39 -2.39 2.50
CA GLY A 219 -2.67 -3.28 1.37
C GLY A 219 -1.53 -3.31 0.35
N ALA A 220 -0.89 -2.17 0.09
CA ALA A 220 0.33 -2.10 -0.70
C ALA A 220 1.58 -2.27 0.17
N ILE A 221 1.81 -1.38 1.14
CA ILE A 221 3.02 -1.37 1.96
C ILE A 221 2.66 -1.38 3.44
N TYR A 222 3.25 -2.29 4.20
CA TYR A 222 3.25 -2.25 5.64
C TYR A 222 4.66 -2.05 6.17
N ALA A 223 4.87 -0.97 6.92
CA ALA A 223 6.14 -0.67 7.56
C ALA A 223 6.04 -0.78 9.08
N PHE A 224 7.01 -1.43 9.72
CA PHE A 224 7.03 -1.68 11.14
C PHE A 224 8.40 -1.36 11.73
N GLN A 225 8.45 -0.37 12.66
CA GLN A 225 9.69 -0.02 13.38
C GLN A 225 10.89 0.14 12.43
N GLN A 226 10.85 1.19 11.62
CA GLN A 226 11.96 1.52 10.72
C GLN A 226 13.03 2.32 11.45
N ALA A 227 14.29 2.11 11.11
CA ALA A 227 15.43 2.84 11.71
C ALA A 227 15.51 4.32 11.32
N GLY A 228 14.69 4.74 10.36
CA GLY A 228 14.60 6.12 9.91
C GLY A 228 13.26 6.38 9.21
N PRO A 229 13.02 7.60 8.71
CA PRO A 229 11.80 7.91 8.00
C PRO A 229 11.70 7.12 6.69
N VAL A 230 10.51 6.61 6.39
CA VAL A 230 10.19 6.05 5.09
C VAL A 230 9.87 7.19 4.12
N TYR A 231 10.60 7.24 3.01
CA TYR A 231 10.34 8.19 1.94
C TYR A 231 9.49 7.56 0.84
N VAL A 232 8.43 8.27 0.46
CA VAL A 232 7.61 7.96 -0.72
C VAL A 232 7.58 9.20 -1.59
N ALA A 233 8.27 9.17 -2.73
CA ALA A 233 8.37 10.31 -3.63
C ALA A 233 7.79 9.98 -5.01
N ASN A 234 6.96 10.89 -5.55
CA ASN A 234 6.39 10.78 -6.90
C ASN A 234 5.81 9.39 -7.19
N SER A 235 5.01 8.82 -6.28
CA SER A 235 4.52 7.46 -6.41
C SER A 235 3.00 7.40 -6.34
N THR A 236 2.41 6.39 -6.99
CA THR A 236 0.96 6.22 -7.11
C THR A 236 0.51 4.94 -6.41
N PHE A 237 -0.52 5.04 -5.60
CA PHE A 237 -1.13 3.93 -4.87
C PHE A 237 -2.60 3.81 -5.26
N GLY A 238 -2.91 2.77 -6.03
CA GLY A 238 -4.24 2.52 -6.55
C GLY A 238 -4.62 3.37 -7.76
N ALA A 239 -5.71 2.97 -8.37
CA ALA A 239 -6.39 3.63 -9.48
C ALA A 239 -7.86 3.17 -9.48
N PRO A 240 -8.76 3.80 -10.23
CA PRO A 240 -10.14 3.32 -10.37
C PRO A 240 -10.20 1.83 -10.73
N GLY A 241 -10.87 1.02 -9.91
CA GLY A 241 -10.94 -0.44 -10.04
C GLY A 241 -9.67 -1.23 -9.71
N ARG A 242 -8.58 -0.57 -9.34
CA ARG A 242 -7.28 -1.18 -9.00
C ARG A 242 -6.71 -0.64 -7.68
N GLY A 243 -7.59 -0.28 -6.74
CA GLY A 243 -7.21 0.14 -5.39
C GLY A 243 -6.51 -0.99 -4.62
N ASN A 244 -5.67 -0.60 -3.66
CA ASN A 244 -5.08 -1.54 -2.72
C ASN A 244 -6.03 -1.74 -1.52
N VAL A 245 -5.98 -2.91 -0.88
CA VAL A 245 -6.94 -3.31 0.16
C VAL A 245 -6.24 -3.88 1.38
N GLY A 246 -6.56 -3.37 2.56
CA GLY A 246 -6.06 -3.89 3.84
C GLY A 246 -7.10 -3.85 4.94
N SER A 247 -6.81 -4.47 6.07
CA SER A 247 -7.64 -4.30 7.27
C SER A 247 -7.67 -2.82 7.68
N ASN A 248 -6.49 -2.21 7.83
CA ASN A 248 -6.27 -0.77 7.98
C ASN A 248 -5.35 -0.27 6.87
N GLY A 249 -5.34 1.02 6.56
CA GLY A 249 -4.42 1.59 5.58
C GLY A 249 -4.48 0.86 4.24
N GLY A 250 -5.49 1.13 3.42
CA GLY A 250 -5.62 0.42 2.13
C GLY A 250 -4.36 0.49 1.28
N ALA A 251 -3.64 1.60 1.28
CA ALA A 251 -2.34 1.73 0.61
C ALA A 251 -1.18 1.54 1.59
N LEU A 252 -1.01 2.44 2.56
CA LEU A 252 0.08 2.43 3.52
C LEU A 252 -0.43 2.09 4.91
N GLY A 253 0.22 1.16 5.58
CA GLY A 253 0.00 0.87 6.99
C GLY A 253 1.30 0.85 7.76
N SER A 254 1.30 1.30 9.02
CA SER A 254 2.50 1.28 9.84
C SER A 254 2.24 1.34 11.33
N ILE A 255 3.19 0.79 12.08
CA ILE A 255 3.34 1.01 13.52
C ILE A 255 4.78 1.42 13.80
N GLY A 256 4.94 2.56 14.49
CA GLY A 256 6.26 3.02 14.89
C GLY A 256 7.13 3.49 13.72
N VAL A 257 6.57 4.29 12.80
CA VAL A 257 7.25 4.74 11.58
C VAL A 257 6.93 6.20 11.29
N SER A 258 7.95 6.99 10.97
CA SER A 258 7.78 8.31 10.36
C SER A 258 7.69 8.18 8.83
N TRP A 259 6.72 8.86 8.23
CA TRP A 259 6.54 8.89 6.79
C TRP A 259 6.77 10.29 6.21
N THR A 260 7.42 10.36 5.07
CA THR A 260 7.51 11.56 4.24
C THR A 260 7.01 11.22 2.84
N VAL A 261 5.76 11.61 2.57
CA VAL A 261 5.06 11.37 1.30
C VAL A 261 5.08 12.65 0.49
N LEU A 262 5.72 12.64 -0.66
CA LEU A 262 5.95 13.80 -1.53
C LEU A 262 5.37 13.54 -2.92
N ASN A 263 4.47 14.41 -3.36
CA ASN A 263 3.87 14.37 -4.70
C ASN A 263 3.22 13.00 -5.00
N GLY A 264 2.56 12.40 -4.02
CA GLY A 264 1.90 11.10 -4.15
C GLY A 264 0.51 11.22 -4.80
N ILE A 265 0.03 10.11 -5.39
CA ILE A 265 -1.38 9.89 -5.72
C ILE A 265 -1.87 8.68 -4.93
N PHE A 266 -3.00 8.84 -4.24
CA PHE A 266 -3.68 7.76 -3.52
C PHE A 266 -5.13 7.72 -3.98
N SER A 267 -5.50 6.67 -4.72
CA SER A 267 -6.84 6.59 -5.29
C SER A 267 -7.46 5.21 -5.12
N SER A 268 -8.72 5.20 -4.70
CA SER A 268 -9.54 3.98 -4.60
C SER A 268 -9.01 2.92 -3.63
N ASN A 269 -8.12 3.26 -2.71
CA ASN A 269 -7.64 2.32 -1.70
C ASN A 269 -8.69 2.13 -0.60
N GLN A 270 -8.70 0.96 0.04
CA GLN A 270 -9.76 0.58 0.98
C GLN A 270 -9.21 -0.04 2.26
N ALA A 271 -9.67 0.47 3.40
CA ALA A 271 -9.53 -0.17 4.71
C ALA A 271 -10.85 -0.88 5.04
N VAL A 272 -10.85 -2.21 4.95
CA VAL A 272 -12.07 -3.04 4.99
C VAL A 272 -12.29 -3.79 6.31
N GLY A 273 -11.38 -3.66 7.28
CA GLY A 273 -11.57 -4.21 8.62
C GLY A 273 -12.78 -3.62 9.33
N THR A 274 -13.18 -4.22 10.43
CA THR A 274 -14.34 -3.77 11.21
C THR A 274 -14.03 -3.83 12.70
N GLY A 275 -14.34 -2.74 13.41
CA GLY A 275 -14.20 -2.69 14.87
C GLY A 275 -13.06 -1.82 15.38
N GLN A 276 -12.34 -1.13 14.52
CA GLN A 276 -11.31 -0.13 14.88
C GLN A 276 -10.03 -0.73 15.51
N ASN A 277 -9.18 0.13 16.05
CA ASN A 277 -8.04 -0.19 16.90
C ASN A 277 -8.06 0.75 18.14
N PRO A 278 -8.09 0.22 19.39
CA PRO A 278 -8.24 -1.20 19.74
C PRO A 278 -9.57 -1.79 19.25
N ALA A 279 -9.58 -3.10 19.01
CA ALA A 279 -10.77 -3.79 18.51
C ALA A 279 -11.93 -3.69 19.51
N ARG A 280 -13.11 -3.28 19.04
CA ARG A 280 -14.34 -3.30 19.87
C ARG A 280 -14.70 -4.73 20.25
N ALA A 281 -15.24 -4.91 21.42
CA ALA A 281 -15.62 -6.22 21.94
C ALA A 281 -16.52 -6.97 20.92
N GLY A 282 -16.13 -8.19 20.57
CA GLY A 282 -16.84 -9.02 19.60
C GLY A 282 -16.55 -8.69 18.13
N SER A 283 -15.61 -7.78 17.83
CA SER A 283 -15.18 -7.47 16.47
C SER A 283 -13.75 -7.95 16.21
N PRO A 284 -13.38 -8.23 14.93
CA PRO A 284 -12.02 -8.62 14.59
C PRO A 284 -11.02 -7.48 14.63
N GLY A 285 -11.47 -6.22 14.64
CA GLY A 285 -10.64 -5.02 14.57
C GLY A 285 -10.29 -4.58 13.15
N GLY A 286 -9.79 -3.34 13.03
CA GLY A 286 -9.40 -2.71 11.78
C GLY A 286 -10.47 -1.80 11.17
N GLY A 287 -10.30 -1.40 9.93
CA GLY A 287 -11.24 -0.58 9.17
C GLY A 287 -10.92 0.91 9.12
N SER A 288 -9.73 1.33 9.51
CA SER A 288 -9.37 2.74 9.62
C SER A 288 -8.26 3.15 8.64
N GLY A 289 -8.31 4.41 8.16
CA GLY A 289 -7.33 4.96 7.25
C GLY A 289 -7.44 4.39 5.84
N GLY A 290 -8.43 4.77 5.05
CA GLY A 290 -8.65 4.21 3.71
C GLY A 290 -7.43 4.26 2.81
N ALA A 291 -6.65 5.34 2.85
CA ALA A 291 -5.35 5.41 2.18
C ALA A 291 -4.19 5.10 3.13
N ILE A 292 -4.10 5.80 4.26
CA ILE A 292 -2.94 5.76 5.16
C ILE A 292 -3.39 5.47 6.60
N TYR A 293 -2.75 4.50 7.22
CA TYR A 293 -2.86 4.18 8.64
C TYR A 293 -1.48 4.27 9.31
N ASN A 294 -1.34 5.12 10.29
CA ASN A 294 -0.09 5.26 11.07
C ASN A 294 -0.41 5.29 12.56
N ASP A 295 0.19 4.36 13.30
CA ASP A 295 0.08 4.25 14.75
C ASP A 295 1.47 4.25 15.39
N GLY A 296 1.58 4.78 16.58
CA GLY A 296 2.83 4.80 17.34
C GLY A 296 2.87 5.89 18.40
N ASN A 297 4.05 6.42 18.65
CA ASN A 297 4.30 7.48 19.62
C ASN A 297 4.90 8.71 18.92
N THR A 298 6.21 8.90 19.05
CA THR A 298 6.93 10.11 18.58
C THR A 298 7.31 10.03 17.09
N TYR A 299 6.33 9.81 16.24
CA TYR A 299 6.54 9.70 14.77
C TYR A 299 5.89 10.88 14.04
N THR A 300 6.35 11.14 12.84
CA THR A 300 5.80 12.21 12.00
C THR A 300 5.23 11.64 10.71
N LEU A 301 4.02 12.06 10.36
CA LEU A 301 3.46 11.87 9.02
C LEU A 301 3.49 13.20 8.28
N THR A 302 4.31 13.28 7.24
CA THR A 302 4.32 14.42 6.31
C THR A 302 3.71 14.01 4.98
N VAL A 303 2.71 14.76 4.51
CA VAL A 303 2.09 14.60 3.19
C VAL A 303 2.16 15.93 2.46
N CYS A 304 2.96 16.00 1.40
CA CYS A 304 3.18 17.23 0.67
C CYS A 304 2.97 17.05 -0.83
N GLY A 305 2.26 17.97 -1.48
CA GLY A 305 2.04 18.00 -2.94
C GLY A 305 1.22 16.82 -3.48
N SER A 306 0.48 16.15 -2.63
CA SER A 306 -0.18 14.87 -2.95
C SER A 306 -1.67 15.05 -3.27
N ASP A 307 -2.21 14.15 -4.09
CA ASP A 307 -3.65 13.99 -4.34
C ASP A 307 -4.13 12.68 -3.71
N VAL A 308 -5.06 12.79 -2.77
CA VAL A 308 -5.62 11.67 -2.00
C VAL A 308 -7.13 11.67 -2.19
N SER A 309 -7.63 10.84 -3.10
CA SER A 309 -9.03 10.93 -3.52
C SER A 309 -9.69 9.57 -3.71
N GLY A 310 -10.98 9.48 -3.34
CA GLY A 310 -11.78 8.27 -3.55
C GLY A 310 -11.33 7.05 -2.75
N ASN A 311 -10.57 7.24 -1.66
CA ASN A 311 -10.21 6.15 -0.76
C ASN A 311 -11.31 5.97 0.30
N ALA A 312 -11.50 4.75 0.79
CA ALA A 312 -12.59 4.44 1.69
C ALA A 312 -12.16 3.65 2.93
N ALA A 313 -12.81 3.92 4.05
CA ALA A 313 -12.66 3.16 5.29
C ALA A 313 -14.03 2.72 5.81
N HIS A 314 -14.13 1.49 6.30
CA HIS A 314 -15.35 1.01 6.96
C HIS A 314 -15.57 1.69 8.32
N GLU A 315 -14.51 2.06 8.98
CA GLU A 315 -14.53 2.73 10.28
C GLU A 315 -14.00 4.16 10.13
N LEU A 316 -12.95 4.53 10.80
CA LEU A 316 -12.48 5.91 10.90
C LEU A 316 -11.61 6.32 9.70
N ALA A 317 -11.80 7.54 9.22
CA ALA A 317 -10.89 8.24 8.31
C ALA A 317 -10.70 7.57 6.94
N GLY A 318 -11.49 7.93 5.96
CA GLY A 318 -11.37 7.44 4.57
C GLY A 318 -10.02 7.77 3.92
N ALA A 319 -9.34 8.85 4.35
CA ALA A 319 -8.01 9.20 3.86
C ALA A 319 -6.92 8.79 4.84
N VAL A 320 -6.82 9.45 5.99
CA VAL A 320 -5.68 9.35 6.90
C VAL A 320 -6.13 9.09 8.34
N PHE A 321 -5.72 7.96 8.87
CA PHE A 321 -5.78 7.65 10.30
C PHE A 321 -4.38 7.76 10.89
N TYR A 322 -4.23 8.61 11.91
CA TYR A 322 -2.96 8.82 12.60
C TYR A 322 -3.17 8.85 14.11
N VAL A 323 -2.40 8.03 14.82
CA VAL A 323 -2.41 7.99 16.28
C VAL A 323 -0.99 8.08 16.82
N SER A 324 -0.78 9.04 17.73
CA SER A 324 0.36 9.12 18.64
C SER A 324 -0.15 8.88 20.06
N ASN A 325 0.14 7.70 20.61
CA ASN A 325 -0.41 7.24 21.88
C ASN A 325 0.02 8.11 23.09
N ASP A 326 1.19 8.73 23.00
CA ASP A 326 1.74 9.64 24.01
C ASP A 326 1.60 11.13 23.63
N LEU A 327 0.94 11.43 22.52
CA LEU A 327 0.76 12.78 21.97
C LEU A 327 2.07 13.51 21.64
N SER A 328 3.17 12.79 21.41
CA SER A 328 4.46 13.38 21.04
C SER A 328 4.67 13.46 19.53
N GLY A 329 3.87 12.75 18.74
CA GLY A 329 3.95 12.71 17.29
C GLY A 329 3.26 13.89 16.60
N SER A 330 3.44 14.00 15.28
CA SER A 330 2.95 15.13 14.49
C SER A 330 2.45 14.74 13.11
N VAL A 331 1.46 15.49 12.61
CA VAL A 331 0.96 15.40 11.23
C VAL A 331 1.16 16.73 10.53
N VAL A 332 1.79 16.69 9.36
CA VAL A 332 2.02 17.85 8.49
C VAL A 332 1.42 17.57 7.11
N VAL A 333 0.47 18.39 6.69
CA VAL A 333 -0.14 18.35 5.37
C VAL A 333 0.12 19.68 4.67
N ASP A 334 0.81 19.66 3.53
CA ASP A 334 1.13 20.86 2.79
C ASP A 334 0.85 20.71 1.29
N ARG A 335 0.32 21.74 0.65
CA ARG A 335 0.06 21.81 -0.80
C ARG A 335 -0.58 20.55 -1.38
N SER A 336 -1.47 19.92 -0.63
CA SER A 336 -2.10 18.64 -0.96
C SER A 336 -3.62 18.78 -1.10
N ARG A 337 -4.22 17.88 -1.87
CA ARG A 337 -5.66 17.79 -2.04
C ARG A 337 -6.16 16.47 -1.48
N PHE A 338 -7.23 16.55 -0.68
CA PHE A 338 -7.97 15.40 -0.17
C PHE A 338 -9.44 15.58 -0.53
N SER A 339 -10.04 14.61 -1.23
CA SER A 339 -11.42 14.71 -1.66
C SER A 339 -12.11 13.36 -1.79
N ALA A 340 -13.41 13.34 -1.49
CA ALA A 340 -14.24 12.16 -1.66
C ALA A 340 -13.64 10.90 -0.98
N ASN A 341 -13.17 11.03 0.25
CA ASN A 341 -12.63 9.91 1.04
C ASN A 341 -13.62 9.50 2.13
N PRO A 342 -14.63 8.64 1.82
CA PRO A 342 -15.64 8.23 2.78
C PRO A 342 -15.11 7.36 3.90
N GLY A 343 -15.61 7.60 5.10
CA GLY A 343 -15.35 6.91 6.35
C GLY A 343 -16.10 7.59 7.48
N LEU A 344 -16.10 7.04 8.67
CA LEU A 344 -16.68 7.71 9.82
C LEU A 344 -15.80 8.91 10.19
N ASN A 345 -16.38 10.10 10.10
CA ASN A 345 -15.73 11.35 10.47
C ASN A 345 -16.19 11.75 11.89
N VAL A 346 -15.24 11.69 12.82
CA VAL A 346 -15.47 12.07 14.23
C VAL A 346 -14.72 13.34 14.61
N GLN A 347 -14.01 13.94 13.66
CA GLN A 347 -13.23 15.17 13.80
C GLN A 347 -13.61 16.21 12.71
N ASP A 348 -13.04 17.38 12.82
CA ASP A 348 -13.31 18.56 12.00
C ASP A 348 -12.79 18.49 10.54
N LEU A 349 -11.86 17.58 10.23
CA LEU A 349 -11.33 17.40 8.88
C LEU A 349 -11.95 16.17 8.21
N PRO A 350 -12.67 16.34 7.07
CA PRO A 350 -13.20 15.22 6.32
C PRO A 350 -12.15 14.20 5.92
N GLY A 351 -12.44 12.91 6.14
CA GLY A 351 -11.52 11.83 5.80
C GLY A 351 -10.32 11.65 6.72
N PHE A 352 -10.20 12.43 7.80
CA PHE A 352 -9.10 12.35 8.76
C PHE A 352 -9.55 11.88 10.14
N PHE A 353 -8.68 11.15 10.79
CA PHE A 353 -8.64 10.97 12.24
C PHE A 353 -7.20 11.20 12.70
N VAL A 354 -6.97 12.20 13.55
CA VAL A 354 -5.62 12.58 14.02
C VAL A 354 -5.63 12.73 15.53
N LEU A 355 -4.93 11.85 16.21
CA LEU A 355 -4.56 11.99 17.62
C LEU A 355 -3.05 12.22 17.68
N ALA A 356 -2.63 13.47 17.87
CA ALA A 356 -1.22 13.89 17.79
C ALA A 356 -0.95 15.06 18.73
N GLY A 357 0.32 15.30 19.05
CA GLY A 357 0.77 16.49 19.77
C GLY A 357 0.65 17.75 18.91
N SER A 358 0.79 17.61 17.58
CA SER A 358 0.58 18.73 16.66
C SER A 358 0.00 18.27 15.31
N ARG A 359 -0.83 19.15 14.72
CA ARG A 359 -1.38 18.99 13.39
C ARG A 359 -1.25 20.32 12.63
N THR A 360 -0.56 20.30 11.51
CA THR A 360 -0.36 21.46 10.65
C THR A 360 -0.92 21.17 9.26
N VAL A 361 -1.80 22.03 8.77
CA VAL A 361 -2.34 21.97 7.42
C VAL A 361 -2.09 23.31 6.75
N THR A 362 -1.34 23.33 5.65
CA THR A 362 -0.98 24.54 4.93
C THR A 362 -1.23 24.38 3.44
N ALA A 363 -1.73 25.44 2.78
CA ALA A 363 -1.93 25.53 1.34
C ALA A 363 -2.62 24.28 0.72
N SER A 364 -3.49 23.63 1.49
CA SER A 364 -4.13 22.34 1.12
C SER A 364 -5.65 22.48 1.10
N THR A 365 -6.29 21.65 0.26
CA THR A 365 -7.76 21.52 0.19
C THR A 365 -8.16 20.17 0.78
N ILE A 366 -9.12 20.17 1.71
CA ILE A 366 -9.69 18.95 2.33
C ILE A 366 -11.21 19.05 2.26
N GLU A 367 -11.86 18.18 1.46
CA GLU A 367 -13.29 18.21 1.13
C GLU A 367 -13.94 16.81 1.01
#